data_9d7157b1c029a25001d1992a450e8c1c
#
_entry.id   9d7157b1c029a25001d1992a450e8c1c
#
_cell.length_a   1.000
_cell.length_b   1.000
_cell.length_c   1.000
_cell.angle_alpha   90.00
_cell.angle_beta   90.00
_cell.angle_gamma   90.00
#
_symmetry.space_group_name_H-M   'P 1'
#
loop_
_entity.id
_entity.type
_entity.pdbx_description
1 polymer ?
#
loop_
_entity_poly.entity_id
_entity_poly.type
_entity_poly.pdbx_seq_one_letter_code
_entity_poly.pdbx_strand_id
1 'polypeptide(L)'
;SSLFRALSGKSVLVEDRLFSTLETTVGRMEASPRVLLADTIGFIDALPSETLEAFRATLAEALECDLLLLMADASDDEDELLRRLNTSIREVQDRLDEDDVEVMVVLTKIDLIDAQQRKTVEDLVADIGLFNPHFVSAHTGEGMVALRDAILTHLHGPARVLRIAAPDEGGRPIAALEDAVRNAGLVLERRTSDDAVDL
;
A
#
# COMPACT_ATOMS: atom_id res chain seq x y z
N SER A 1 -4.63 -11.38 -4.32
CA SER A 1 -3.16 -11.44 -4.55
C SER A 1 -2.38 -11.88 -3.30
N SER A 2 -1.14 -12.34 -3.49
CA SER A 2 -0.26 -12.73 -2.37
C SER A 2 0.09 -11.54 -1.49
N LEU A 3 0.31 -10.37 -2.09
CA LEU A 3 0.60 -9.13 -1.37
C LEU A 3 -0.59 -8.70 -0.50
N PHE A 4 -1.80 -8.75 -1.05
CA PHE A 4 -3.03 -8.45 -0.30
C PHE A 4 -3.14 -9.31 0.97
N ARG A 5 -2.87 -10.62 0.86
CA ARG A 5 -2.88 -11.53 2.01
C ARG A 5 -1.80 -11.16 3.04
N ALA A 6 -0.60 -10.86 2.57
CA ALA A 6 0.51 -10.50 3.45
C ALA A 6 0.27 -9.19 4.21
N LEU A 7 -0.39 -8.21 3.58
CA LEU A 7 -0.73 -6.93 4.21
C LEU A 7 -1.98 -7.00 5.09
N SER A 8 -2.99 -7.79 4.71
CA SER A 8 -4.29 -7.84 5.42
C SER A 8 -4.41 -8.94 6.48
N GLY A 9 -3.44 -9.85 6.58
CA GLY A 9 -3.52 -11.01 7.48
C GLY A 9 -4.66 -11.99 7.16
N LYS A 10 -5.46 -11.74 6.11
CA LYS A 10 -6.57 -12.62 5.73
C LYS A 10 -6.09 -13.78 4.86
N SER A 11 -6.50 -15.00 5.22
CA SER A 11 -6.43 -16.13 4.29
C SER A 11 -7.52 -15.99 3.23
N VAL A 12 -7.18 -15.40 2.12
CA VAL A 12 -8.00 -15.47 0.91
C VAL A 12 -7.64 -16.77 0.21
N LEU A 13 -8.63 -17.56 -0.19
CA LEU A 13 -8.42 -18.69 -1.08
C LEU A 13 -7.88 -18.13 -2.41
N VAL A 14 -6.56 -18.25 -2.61
CA VAL A 14 -5.93 -18.00 -3.92
C VAL A 14 -6.22 -19.25 -4.74
N GLU A 15 -7.27 -19.19 -5.54
CA GLU A 15 -7.43 -20.13 -6.64
C GLU A 15 -6.60 -19.60 -7.81
N ASP A 16 -5.70 -20.44 -8.36
CA ASP A 16 -4.93 -20.21 -9.59
C ASP A 16 -5.85 -20.25 -10.84
N ARG A 17 -6.99 -19.59 -10.77
CA ARG A 17 -7.88 -19.43 -11.91
C ARG A 17 -7.76 -18.03 -12.45
N LEU A 18 -7.46 -17.91 -13.73
CA LEU A 18 -7.72 -16.69 -14.51
C LEU A 18 -9.19 -16.28 -14.21
N PHE A 19 -9.39 -15.07 -13.67
CA PHE A 19 -10.71 -14.53 -13.26
C PHE A 19 -11.27 -15.03 -11.92
N SER A 20 -10.45 -15.42 -10.95
CA SER A 20 -10.94 -15.85 -9.62
C SER A 20 -11.57 -14.72 -8.79
N THR A 21 -11.42 -13.46 -9.18
CA THR A 21 -12.05 -12.31 -8.52
C THR A 21 -12.80 -11.45 -9.54
N LEU A 22 -14.05 -11.80 -9.81
CA LEU A 22 -15.01 -10.89 -10.45
C LEU A 22 -15.54 -9.84 -9.43
N GLU A 23 -15.29 -10.03 -8.16
CA GLU A 23 -15.67 -9.14 -7.07
C GLU A 23 -14.44 -8.58 -6.38
N THR A 24 -14.44 -7.27 -6.11
CA THR A 24 -13.40 -6.61 -5.32
C THR A 24 -13.33 -7.20 -3.93
N THR A 25 -12.18 -7.72 -3.55
CA THR A 25 -11.97 -8.27 -2.21
C THR A 25 -11.42 -7.19 -1.29
N VAL A 26 -12.19 -6.82 -0.26
CA VAL A 26 -11.76 -5.85 0.73
C VAL A 26 -11.16 -6.54 1.94
N GLY A 27 -9.96 -6.14 2.31
CA GLY A 27 -9.23 -6.55 3.50
C GLY A 27 -8.93 -5.37 4.40
N ARG A 28 -8.49 -5.66 5.62
CA ARG A 28 -8.07 -4.66 6.60
C ARG A 28 -6.61 -4.93 6.96
N MET A 29 -5.77 -3.91 6.93
CA MET A 29 -4.46 -3.98 7.58
C MET A 29 -4.66 -4.10 9.08
N GLU A 30 -3.91 -5.03 9.71
CA GLU A 30 -4.03 -5.31 11.16
C GLU A 30 -3.55 -4.16 12.04
N ALA A 31 -2.91 -3.17 11.47
CA ALA A 31 -2.42 -2.05 12.24
C ALA A 31 -3.51 -1.03 12.55
N SER A 32 -3.38 -0.37 13.69
CA SER A 32 -3.99 0.92 13.94
C SER A 32 -3.04 2.00 13.38
N PRO A 33 -3.49 2.90 12.52
CA PRO A 33 -4.87 3.20 12.12
C PRO A 33 -5.50 2.17 11.20
N ARG A 34 -6.82 2.23 11.08
CA ARG A 34 -7.57 1.34 10.22
C ARG A 34 -7.38 1.73 8.77
N VAL A 35 -6.66 0.89 8.02
CA VAL A 35 -6.52 1.00 6.56
C VAL A 35 -7.28 -0.14 5.91
N LEU A 36 -8.11 0.17 4.90
CA LEU A 36 -8.77 -0.81 4.07
C LEU A 36 -7.97 -1.01 2.79
N LEU A 37 -7.78 -2.28 2.44
CA LEU A 37 -7.14 -2.68 1.19
C LEU A 37 -8.21 -3.29 0.29
N ALA A 38 -8.30 -2.81 -0.95
CA ALA A 38 -9.12 -3.41 -1.98
C ALA A 38 -8.22 -4.14 -2.99
N ASP A 39 -8.42 -5.45 -3.15
CA ASP A 39 -7.75 -6.25 -4.20
C ASP A 39 -8.64 -6.25 -5.43
N THR A 40 -8.15 -5.68 -6.52
CA THR A 40 -8.87 -5.57 -7.79
C THR A 40 -8.45 -6.68 -8.75
N ILE A 41 -9.18 -6.85 -9.84
CA ILE A 41 -8.88 -7.88 -10.86
C ILE A 41 -7.53 -7.66 -11.56
N GLY A 42 -6.92 -6.49 -11.41
CA GLY A 42 -5.69 -6.11 -12.10
C GLY A 42 -5.93 -5.73 -13.58
N PHE A 43 -4.94 -5.13 -14.19
CA PHE A 43 -4.98 -4.80 -15.62
C PHE A 43 -4.69 -6.06 -16.43
N ILE A 44 -5.69 -6.61 -17.08
CA ILE A 44 -5.55 -7.80 -17.92
C ILE A 44 -5.44 -7.36 -19.37
N ASP A 45 -4.32 -7.66 -20.00
CA ASP A 45 -4.17 -7.55 -21.44
C ASP A 45 -5.23 -8.41 -22.14
N ALA A 46 -5.96 -7.83 -23.07
CA ALA A 46 -6.91 -8.50 -23.93
C ALA A 46 -8.20 -9.00 -23.26
N LEU A 47 -8.87 -8.14 -22.45
CA LEU A 47 -10.29 -8.39 -22.15
C LEU A 47 -11.15 -8.08 -23.40
N PRO A 48 -12.15 -8.92 -23.70
CA PRO A 48 -13.17 -8.59 -24.71
C PRO A 48 -13.86 -7.28 -24.33
N SER A 49 -14.21 -6.44 -25.33
CA SER A 49 -14.81 -5.11 -25.14
C SER A 49 -16.07 -5.12 -24.28
N GLU A 50 -16.86 -6.18 -24.34
CA GLU A 50 -18.09 -6.36 -23.55
C GLU A 50 -17.80 -6.57 -22.06
N THR A 51 -16.69 -7.25 -21.73
CA THR A 51 -16.21 -7.47 -20.37
C THR A 51 -15.56 -6.20 -19.81
N LEU A 52 -14.96 -5.38 -20.70
CA LEU A 52 -14.29 -4.14 -20.34
C LEU A 52 -15.27 -3.08 -19.79
N GLU A 53 -16.52 -3.01 -20.29
CA GLU A 53 -17.53 -2.07 -19.78
C GLU A 53 -18.01 -2.40 -18.36
N ALA A 54 -18.26 -3.69 -18.07
CA ALA A 54 -18.58 -4.13 -16.72
C ALA A 54 -17.40 -3.90 -15.76
N PHE A 55 -16.17 -4.06 -16.27
CA PHE A 55 -14.95 -3.84 -15.54
C PHE A 55 -14.68 -2.35 -15.24
N ARG A 56 -15.07 -1.44 -16.15
CA ARG A 56 -14.92 0.01 -15.97
C ARG A 56 -15.65 0.53 -14.75
N ALA A 57 -16.84 0.02 -14.44
CA ALA A 57 -17.59 0.41 -13.25
C ALA A 57 -16.87 -0.01 -11.95
N THR A 58 -16.40 -1.26 -11.90
CA THR A 58 -15.65 -1.78 -10.74
C THR A 58 -14.31 -1.07 -10.54
N LEU A 59 -13.65 -0.68 -11.65
CA LEU A 59 -12.41 0.05 -11.57
C LEU A 59 -12.62 1.52 -11.16
N ALA A 60 -13.73 2.15 -11.59
CA ALA A 60 -14.09 3.48 -11.13
C ALA A 60 -14.28 3.53 -9.61
N GLU A 61 -14.99 2.54 -9.03
CA GLU A 61 -15.12 2.41 -7.57
C GLU A 61 -13.75 2.17 -6.89
N ALA A 62 -12.85 1.43 -7.54
CA ALA A 62 -11.50 1.18 -6.99
C ALA A 62 -10.59 2.42 -7.06
N LEU A 63 -10.87 3.36 -7.95
CA LEU A 63 -10.13 4.62 -8.07
C LEU A 63 -10.64 5.69 -7.09
N GLU A 64 -11.79 5.52 -6.46
CA GLU A 64 -12.24 6.31 -5.30
C GLU A 64 -11.47 5.89 -4.03
N CYS A 65 -10.13 5.89 -4.10
CA CYS A 65 -9.26 5.51 -2.99
C CYS A 65 -8.30 6.66 -2.63
N ASP A 66 -7.80 6.64 -1.40
CA ASP A 66 -6.83 7.64 -0.93
C ASP A 66 -5.41 7.37 -1.48
N LEU A 67 -5.11 6.14 -1.88
CA LEU A 67 -3.82 5.70 -2.40
C LEU A 67 -3.98 4.50 -3.33
N LEU A 68 -3.41 4.58 -4.52
CA LEU A 68 -3.34 3.47 -5.48
C LEU A 68 -1.97 2.78 -5.43
N LEU A 69 -1.96 1.46 -5.20
CA LEU A 69 -0.75 0.66 -5.30
C LEU A 69 -0.65 0.05 -6.71
N LEU A 70 0.24 0.59 -7.54
CA LEU A 70 0.55 0.06 -8.86
C LEU A 70 1.56 -1.07 -8.73
N MET A 71 1.11 -2.29 -8.96
CA MET A 71 1.92 -3.49 -8.75
C MET A 71 2.49 -4.04 -10.05
N ALA A 72 3.79 -4.35 -10.07
CA ALA A 72 4.43 -5.08 -11.15
C ALA A 72 5.32 -6.21 -10.60
N ASP A 73 5.57 -7.21 -11.44
CA ASP A 73 6.43 -8.34 -11.12
C ASP A 73 7.87 -8.01 -11.48
N ALA A 74 8.75 -7.89 -10.49
CA ALA A 74 10.16 -7.58 -10.73
C ALA A 74 10.93 -8.71 -11.43
N SER A 75 10.38 -9.93 -11.47
CA SER A 75 10.97 -11.08 -12.14
C SER A 75 10.56 -11.23 -13.62
N ASP A 76 9.67 -10.37 -14.12
CA ASP A 76 9.37 -10.30 -15.56
C ASP A 76 10.62 -9.83 -16.33
N ASP A 77 10.71 -10.20 -17.60
CA ASP A 77 11.73 -9.60 -18.47
C ASP A 77 11.46 -8.09 -18.67
N GLU A 78 12.50 -7.35 -19.06
CA GLU A 78 12.47 -5.89 -19.16
C GLU A 78 11.36 -5.38 -20.08
N ASP A 79 11.16 -6.01 -21.23
CA ASP A 79 10.14 -5.61 -22.20
C ASP A 79 8.74 -5.84 -21.66
N GLU A 80 8.50 -6.97 -21.00
CA GLU A 80 7.22 -7.30 -20.40
C GLU A 80 6.90 -6.41 -19.19
N LEU A 81 7.89 -6.15 -18.35
CA LEU A 81 7.74 -5.25 -17.21
C LEU A 81 7.35 -3.83 -17.67
N LEU A 82 8.08 -3.29 -18.66
CA LEU A 82 7.77 -1.98 -19.25
C LEU A 82 6.38 -1.95 -19.89
N ARG A 83 6.06 -2.99 -20.66
CA ARG A 83 4.76 -3.09 -21.31
C ARG A 83 3.62 -3.05 -20.30
N ARG A 84 3.71 -3.83 -19.22
CA ARG A 84 2.71 -3.88 -18.14
C ARG A 84 2.59 -2.56 -17.40
N LEU A 85 3.72 -1.97 -17.00
CA LEU A 85 3.73 -0.68 -16.32
C LEU A 85 3.11 0.42 -17.19
N ASN A 86 3.54 0.54 -18.46
CA ASN A 86 2.99 1.56 -19.37
C ASN A 86 1.49 1.38 -19.62
N THR A 87 1.03 0.14 -19.77
CA THR A 87 -0.41 -0.15 -19.93
C THR A 87 -1.17 0.29 -18.68
N SER A 88 -0.68 -0.09 -17.50
CA SER A 88 -1.32 0.27 -16.22
C SER A 88 -1.34 1.78 -15.98
N ILE A 89 -0.24 2.48 -16.29
CA ILE A 89 -0.16 3.95 -16.15
C ILE A 89 -1.19 4.63 -17.06
N ARG A 90 -1.27 4.23 -18.33
CA ARG A 90 -2.26 4.80 -19.27
C ARG A 90 -3.68 4.58 -18.78
N GLU A 91 -4.03 3.38 -18.35
CA GLU A 91 -5.35 3.05 -17.83
C GLU A 91 -5.71 3.84 -16.57
N VAL A 92 -4.73 4.16 -15.75
CA VAL A 92 -4.90 5.02 -14.57
C VAL A 92 -5.06 6.48 -15.01
N GLN A 93 -4.16 6.98 -15.87
CA GLN A 93 -4.19 8.38 -16.33
C GLN A 93 -5.46 8.73 -17.13
N ASP A 94 -5.96 7.80 -17.95
CA ASP A 94 -7.19 8.00 -18.74
C ASP A 94 -8.45 8.16 -17.87
N ARG A 95 -8.35 7.88 -16.56
CA ARG A 95 -9.50 7.81 -15.64
C ARG A 95 -9.39 8.66 -14.39
N LEU A 96 -8.19 9.11 -14.07
CA LEU A 96 -7.97 10.06 -12.98
C LEU A 96 -7.97 11.47 -13.58
N ASP A 97 -8.83 12.33 -13.09
CA ASP A 97 -8.64 13.78 -13.24
C ASP A 97 -7.32 14.15 -12.55
N GLU A 98 -6.55 15.09 -13.09
CA GLU A 98 -5.11 15.32 -12.83
C GLU A 98 -4.69 15.50 -11.36
N ASP A 99 -5.61 15.51 -10.38
CA ASP A 99 -5.32 15.88 -8.99
C ASP A 99 -5.78 14.87 -7.92
N ASP A 100 -6.39 13.71 -8.25
CA ASP A 100 -7.23 13.05 -7.24
C ASP A 100 -6.64 11.83 -6.52
N VAL A 101 -5.65 11.10 -7.07
CA VAL A 101 -5.11 9.89 -6.40
C VAL A 101 -3.60 9.77 -6.53
N GLU A 102 -2.89 9.64 -5.42
CA GLU A 102 -1.47 9.34 -5.46
C GLU A 102 -1.21 7.88 -5.80
N VAL A 103 -0.20 7.64 -6.64
CA VAL A 103 0.19 6.31 -7.10
C VAL A 103 1.52 5.90 -6.49
N MET A 104 1.53 4.79 -5.76
CA MET A 104 2.74 4.19 -5.20
C MET A 104 3.10 2.93 -5.99
N VAL A 105 4.31 2.88 -6.55
CA VAL A 105 4.79 1.75 -7.34
C VAL A 105 5.33 0.66 -6.43
N VAL A 106 4.86 -0.57 -6.62
CA VAL A 106 5.28 -1.74 -5.84
C VAL A 106 5.78 -2.83 -6.76
N LEU A 107 7.09 -3.11 -6.68
CA LEU A 107 7.77 -4.16 -7.43
C LEU A 107 7.81 -5.42 -6.57
N THR A 108 7.08 -6.43 -7.00
CA THR A 108 6.85 -7.67 -6.25
C THR A 108 7.85 -8.77 -6.65
N LYS A 109 7.88 -9.87 -5.90
CA LYS A 109 8.69 -11.06 -6.16
C LYS A 109 10.21 -10.81 -6.24
N ILE A 110 10.70 -9.88 -5.44
CA ILE A 110 12.14 -9.56 -5.40
C ILE A 110 13.02 -10.72 -4.92
N ASP A 111 12.45 -11.73 -4.32
CA ASP A 111 13.10 -13.00 -3.97
C ASP A 111 13.53 -13.83 -5.19
N LEU A 112 13.04 -13.50 -6.38
CA LEU A 112 13.36 -14.18 -7.65
C LEU A 112 14.41 -13.45 -8.48
N ILE A 113 14.88 -12.28 -8.05
CA ILE A 113 15.86 -11.46 -8.77
C ILE A 113 17.12 -11.25 -7.93
N ASP A 114 18.24 -11.09 -8.61
CA ASP A 114 19.50 -10.73 -7.96
C ASP A 114 19.71 -9.21 -7.83
N ALA A 115 20.80 -8.81 -7.19
CA ALA A 115 21.11 -7.40 -6.95
C ALA A 115 21.33 -6.60 -8.25
N GLN A 116 21.84 -7.24 -9.30
CA GLN A 116 22.06 -6.60 -10.59
C GLN A 116 20.74 -6.39 -11.32
N GLN A 117 19.89 -7.40 -11.35
CA GLN A 117 18.54 -7.32 -11.91
C GLN A 117 17.70 -6.26 -11.17
N ARG A 118 17.79 -6.24 -9.84
CA ARG A 118 17.10 -5.20 -9.02
C ARG A 118 17.49 -3.79 -9.45
N LYS A 119 18.78 -3.55 -9.66
CA LYS A 119 19.25 -2.25 -10.13
C LYS A 119 18.75 -1.93 -11.54
N THR A 120 18.79 -2.89 -12.44
CA THR A 120 18.25 -2.72 -13.80
C THR A 120 16.76 -2.34 -13.76
N VAL A 121 15.97 -3.05 -12.96
CA VAL A 121 14.53 -2.76 -12.79
C VAL A 121 14.32 -1.35 -12.19
N GLU A 122 15.11 -0.95 -11.21
CA GLU A 122 15.04 0.39 -10.61
C GLU A 122 15.33 1.49 -11.64
N ASP A 123 16.41 1.35 -12.42
CA ASP A 123 16.78 2.29 -13.47
C ASP A 123 15.67 2.36 -14.55
N LEU A 124 15.14 1.22 -14.97
CA LEU A 124 14.10 1.10 -15.98
C LEU A 124 12.77 1.75 -15.55
N VAL A 125 12.39 1.60 -14.29
CA VAL A 125 11.19 2.23 -13.72
C VAL A 125 11.38 3.75 -13.60
N ALA A 126 12.60 4.19 -13.27
CA ALA A 126 12.93 5.62 -13.21
C ALA A 126 12.89 6.28 -14.60
N ASP A 127 13.33 5.57 -15.66
CA ASP A 127 13.33 6.06 -17.04
C ASP A 127 11.92 6.36 -17.57
N ILE A 128 10.90 5.68 -17.06
CA ILE A 128 9.50 5.97 -17.40
C ILE A 128 8.81 6.96 -16.43
N GLY A 129 9.61 7.64 -15.58
CA GLY A 129 9.13 8.68 -14.68
C GLY A 129 8.50 8.20 -13.39
N LEU A 130 8.65 6.92 -13.03
CA LEU A 130 8.19 6.37 -11.77
C LEU A 130 9.36 6.33 -10.77
N PHE A 131 9.26 7.10 -9.72
CA PHE A 131 10.33 7.24 -8.73
C PHE A 131 9.99 6.55 -7.41
N ASN A 132 11.04 6.18 -6.67
CA ASN A 132 10.93 5.56 -5.35
C ASN A 132 10.06 4.30 -5.29
N PRO A 133 10.25 3.31 -6.18
CA PRO A 133 9.47 2.09 -6.15
C PRO A 133 9.75 1.30 -4.87
N HIS A 134 8.72 0.67 -4.32
CA HIS A 134 8.84 -0.24 -3.18
C HIS A 134 9.09 -1.66 -3.66
N PHE A 135 10.25 -2.20 -3.31
CA PHE A 135 10.64 -3.58 -3.62
C PHE A 135 10.19 -4.51 -2.52
N VAL A 136 9.37 -5.50 -2.84
CA VAL A 136 8.78 -6.40 -1.83
C VAL A 136 8.74 -7.86 -2.28
N SER A 137 8.83 -8.77 -1.32
CA SER A 137 8.46 -10.17 -1.47
C SER A 137 7.40 -10.55 -0.45
N ALA A 138 6.22 -10.90 -0.91
CA ALA A 138 5.18 -11.46 -0.06
C ALA A 138 5.50 -12.89 0.43
N HIS A 139 6.49 -13.55 -0.21
CA HIS A 139 6.93 -14.89 0.14
C HIS A 139 7.93 -14.87 1.29
N THR A 140 8.96 -14.01 1.21
CA THR A 140 10.00 -13.89 2.24
C THR A 140 9.70 -12.87 3.33
N GLY A 141 8.79 -11.93 3.05
CA GLY A 141 8.50 -10.79 3.92
C GLY A 141 9.44 -9.60 3.70
N GLU A 142 10.44 -9.72 2.80
CA GLU A 142 11.36 -8.63 2.50
C GLU A 142 10.61 -7.40 1.98
N GLY A 143 10.96 -6.21 2.48
CA GLY A 143 10.36 -4.93 2.09
C GLY A 143 8.94 -4.68 2.61
N MET A 144 8.26 -5.69 3.18
CA MET A 144 6.84 -5.57 3.60
C MET A 144 6.63 -4.56 4.72
N VAL A 145 7.55 -4.48 5.68
CA VAL A 145 7.49 -3.49 6.77
C VAL A 145 7.64 -2.08 6.20
N ALA A 146 8.63 -1.86 5.34
CA ALA A 146 8.87 -0.56 4.71
C ALA A 146 7.68 -0.10 3.84
N LEU A 147 7.08 -1.02 3.07
CA LEU A 147 5.87 -0.72 2.30
C LEU A 147 4.70 -0.33 3.20
N ARG A 148 4.48 -1.07 4.28
CA ARG A 148 3.43 -0.76 5.26
C ARG A 148 3.63 0.62 5.88
N ASP A 149 4.85 0.94 6.31
CA ASP A 149 5.19 2.23 6.91
C ASP A 149 5.02 3.37 5.90
N ALA A 150 5.36 3.14 4.63
CA ALA A 150 5.14 4.11 3.56
C ALA A 150 3.65 4.39 3.33
N ILE A 151 2.81 3.35 3.27
CA ILE A 151 1.35 3.49 3.16
C ILE A 151 0.80 4.28 4.34
N LEU A 152 1.18 3.93 5.57
CA LEU A 152 0.71 4.63 6.77
C LEU A 152 1.18 6.09 6.80
N THR A 153 2.43 6.34 6.43
CA THR A 153 2.98 7.70 6.36
C THR A 153 2.26 8.55 5.33
N HIS A 154 1.93 7.97 4.18
CA HIS A 154 1.17 8.66 3.15
C HIS A 154 -0.24 9.03 3.64
N LEU A 155 -0.98 8.07 4.18
CA LEU A 155 -2.38 8.25 4.58
C LEU A 155 -2.56 9.09 5.85
N HIS A 156 -1.61 9.05 6.78
CA HIS A 156 -1.75 9.61 8.12
C HIS A 156 -0.63 10.59 8.52
N GLY A 157 0.36 10.78 7.65
CA GLY A 157 1.55 11.54 7.94
C GLY A 157 2.61 10.74 8.73
N PRO A 158 3.80 11.33 8.94
CA PRO A 158 4.90 10.66 9.61
C PRO A 158 4.59 10.41 11.09
N ALA A 159 4.94 9.22 11.58
CA ALA A 159 4.86 8.91 13.00
C ALA A 159 5.75 9.85 13.83
N ARG A 160 5.25 10.28 14.98
CA ARG A 160 5.96 11.14 15.92
C ARG A 160 5.88 10.53 17.31
N VAL A 161 6.97 10.65 18.07
CA VAL A 161 6.99 10.27 19.48
C VAL A 161 6.62 11.49 20.29
N LEU A 162 5.53 11.39 21.07
CA LEU A 162 5.12 12.38 22.02
C LEU A 162 5.40 11.86 23.43
N ARG A 163 6.25 12.57 24.17
CA ARG A 163 6.52 12.25 25.58
C ARG A 163 5.61 13.07 26.48
N ILE A 164 4.77 12.38 27.24
CA ILE A 164 3.90 12.99 28.26
C ILE A 164 4.55 12.75 29.61
N ALA A 165 5.14 13.78 30.19
CA ALA A 165 5.69 13.74 31.54
C ALA A 165 4.56 13.92 32.58
N ALA A 166 4.77 13.37 33.78
CA ALA A 166 3.88 13.63 34.89
C ALA A 166 3.83 15.15 35.17
N PRO A 167 2.63 15.76 35.31
CA PRO A 167 2.53 17.16 35.56
C PRO A 167 3.06 17.49 36.96
N ASP A 168 3.67 18.67 37.10
CA ASP A 168 3.95 19.27 38.40
C ASP A 168 2.66 19.50 39.18
N GLU A 169 2.77 19.72 40.48
CA GLU A 169 1.61 19.91 41.39
C GLU A 169 0.56 20.88 40.80
N GLY A 170 -0.63 20.34 40.44
CA GLY A 170 -1.75 21.10 39.88
C GLY A 170 -1.98 20.97 38.37
N GLY A 171 -1.15 20.19 37.66
CA GLY A 171 -1.33 19.93 36.22
C GLY A 171 -2.46 18.93 35.90
N ARG A 172 -2.76 18.78 34.59
CA ARG A 172 -3.73 17.79 34.14
C ARG A 172 -3.18 16.39 34.35
N PRO A 173 -4.00 15.41 34.78
CA PRO A 173 -3.55 14.03 34.90
C PRO A 173 -3.09 13.47 33.56
N ILE A 174 -2.08 12.61 33.56
CA ILE A 174 -1.52 11.96 32.36
C ILE A 174 -2.62 11.36 31.49
N ALA A 175 -3.61 10.70 32.10
CA ALA A 175 -4.74 10.11 31.38
C ALA A 175 -5.53 11.12 30.53
N ALA A 176 -5.72 12.34 31.03
CA ALA A 176 -6.41 13.39 30.25
C ALA A 176 -5.58 13.92 29.09
N LEU A 177 -4.26 13.90 29.20
CA LEU A 177 -3.34 14.24 28.11
C LEU A 177 -3.27 13.13 27.08
N GLU A 178 -3.23 11.86 27.52
CA GLU A 178 -3.31 10.70 26.63
C GLU A 178 -4.62 10.71 25.83
N ASP A 179 -5.75 11.00 26.45
CA ASP A 179 -7.05 11.12 25.78
C ASP A 179 -7.06 12.26 24.76
N ALA A 180 -6.43 13.39 25.08
CA ALA A 180 -6.29 14.49 24.12
C ALA A 180 -5.46 14.10 22.91
N VAL A 181 -4.36 13.38 23.09
CA VAL A 181 -3.51 12.86 21.99
C VAL A 181 -4.30 11.86 21.15
N ARG A 182 -5.03 10.93 21.79
CA ARG A 182 -5.87 9.95 21.07
C ARG A 182 -6.99 10.61 20.25
N ASN A 183 -7.51 11.71 20.72
CA ASN A 183 -8.55 12.47 20.00
C ASN A 183 -7.98 13.35 18.87
N ALA A 184 -6.68 13.70 18.94
CA ALA A 184 -6.02 14.53 17.95
C ALA A 184 -5.29 13.72 16.87
N GLY A 185 -5.06 12.42 17.10
CA GLY A 185 -4.29 11.57 16.19
C GLY A 185 -4.36 10.09 16.56
N LEU A 186 -3.60 9.30 15.82
CA LEU A 186 -3.52 7.85 15.98
C LEU A 186 -2.33 7.48 16.85
N VAL A 187 -2.57 6.72 17.90
CA VAL A 187 -1.52 6.18 18.77
C VAL A 187 -1.14 4.79 18.25
N LEU A 188 0.05 4.66 17.69
CA LEU A 188 0.58 3.40 17.14
C LEU A 188 1.17 2.52 18.24
N GLU A 189 1.86 3.11 19.21
CA GLU A 189 2.51 2.42 20.31
C GLU A 189 2.43 3.28 21.57
N ARG A 190 2.34 2.64 22.73
CA ARG A 190 2.40 3.28 24.03
C ARG A 190 3.47 2.62 24.88
N ARG A 191 4.43 3.40 25.37
CA ARG A 191 5.43 2.97 26.33
C ARG A 191 5.27 3.75 27.62
N THR A 192 5.39 3.10 28.75
CA THR A 192 5.30 3.74 30.06
C THR A 192 6.63 3.56 30.77
N SER A 193 7.16 4.65 31.31
CA SER A 193 8.26 4.64 32.26
C SER A 193 7.79 5.20 33.60
N ASP A 194 8.61 5.10 34.66
CA ASP A 194 8.20 5.50 36.02
C ASP A 194 7.74 6.97 36.11
N ASP A 195 8.25 7.85 35.25
CA ASP A 195 7.97 9.31 35.28
C ASP A 195 7.30 9.85 34.02
N ALA A 196 7.05 9.04 32.99
CA ALA A 196 6.50 9.54 31.72
C ALA A 196 5.78 8.43 30.93
N VAL A 197 4.95 8.86 29.98
CA VAL A 197 4.32 8.02 28.95
C VAL A 197 4.75 8.53 27.58
N ASP A 198 5.33 7.65 26.76
CA ASP A 198 5.64 7.90 25.36
C ASP A 198 4.49 7.35 24.48
N LEU A 199 3.96 8.18 23.59
CA LEU A 199 2.85 7.86 22.68
C LEU A 199 3.25 8.05 21.22
#